data_29b1ae8f3d6a98473b064bd51259b713
#
_entry.id   29b1ae8f3d6a98473b064bd51259b713
#
_cell.length_a   1.000
_cell.length_b   1.000
_cell.length_c   1.000
_cell.angle_alpha   90.00
_cell.angle_beta   90.00
_cell.angle_gamma   90.00
#
_symmetry.space_group_name_H-M   'P 1'
#
loop_
_entity.id
_entity.type
_entity.pdbx_description
1 polymer ?
#
loop_
_entity_poly.entity_id
_entity_poly.type
_entity_poly.pdbx_seq_one_letter_code
_entity_poly.pdbx_strand_id
1 'polypeptide(L)'
;KKIMDLKNIIAAITLSAAVIVLYGLFFAPTQEELSKINEKGKNEINQNTDAPIIDEKIEVKAVTREDAIKKDNRIIFENSFIKGSISLLGGAIDDLELKAYNKTLKSNEKIQLLNPASTNNGYTFNTGWATRANIETPNSNTIWEIDGTNKLTPSKPVKIYYENDSGIRFERLISIDEKYLFSIKQTLINKSQDTFKVYPFARINRNSLPSDLTDFYILHEGYTFITGENIEEVDYDEVEENKFSTEGSTGVLIQGDKYWMTSIIPEQGRNFRFDLDYKNKYRPLDLFL
;
A
#
# COMPACT_ATOMS: atom_id res chain seq x y z
N LYS A 1 44.08 1.93 39.50
CA LYS A 1 43.44 2.53 38.32
C LYS A 1 44.49 3.20 37.48
N LYS A 2 44.86 2.62 36.30
CA LYS A 2 45.82 3.22 35.38
C LYS A 2 45.13 4.44 34.75
N ILE A 3 45.60 5.63 35.06
CA ILE A 3 45.22 6.87 34.40
C ILE A 3 45.70 6.73 32.95
N MET A 4 44.75 6.68 32.02
CA MET A 4 45.03 6.63 30.59
C MET A 4 45.71 7.95 30.20
N ASP A 5 46.92 7.88 29.63
CA ASP A 5 47.74 9.06 29.33
C ASP A 5 46.99 9.91 28.27
N LEU A 6 46.73 11.18 28.59
CA LEU A 6 46.01 12.12 27.73
C LEU A 6 46.62 12.20 26.33
N LYS A 7 47.95 12.01 26.23
CA LYS A 7 48.65 11.97 24.94
C LYS A 7 48.21 10.79 24.06
N ASN A 8 47.92 9.64 24.65
CA ASN A 8 47.47 8.45 23.91
C ASN A 8 46.03 8.62 23.43
N ILE A 9 45.18 9.32 24.19
CA ILE A 9 43.81 9.64 23.79
C ILE A 9 43.85 10.60 22.61
N ILE A 10 44.63 11.67 22.68
CA ILE A 10 44.75 12.64 21.59
C ILE A 10 45.35 11.96 20.35
N ALA A 11 46.32 11.11 20.49
CA ALA A 11 46.90 10.37 19.37
C ALA A 11 45.90 9.43 18.72
N ALA A 12 45.03 8.74 19.49
CA ALA A 12 43.99 7.87 18.97
C ALA A 12 42.94 8.66 18.21
N ILE A 13 42.48 9.81 18.74
CA ILE A 13 41.50 10.67 18.08
C ILE A 13 42.06 11.24 16.77
N THR A 14 43.31 11.73 16.77
CA THR A 14 43.90 12.27 15.54
C THR A 14 44.12 11.20 14.48
N LEU A 15 44.52 9.99 14.87
CA LEU A 15 44.65 8.88 13.93
C LEU A 15 43.32 8.45 13.33
N SER A 16 42.26 8.36 14.16
CA SER A 16 40.92 8.04 13.67
C SER A 16 40.42 9.12 12.72
N ALA A 17 40.55 10.39 13.03
CA ALA A 17 40.18 11.49 12.16
C ALA A 17 40.96 11.45 10.82
N ALA A 18 42.26 11.16 10.86
CA ALA A 18 43.06 11.03 9.65
C ALA A 18 42.57 9.88 8.75
N VAL A 19 42.19 8.74 9.33
CA VAL A 19 41.65 7.60 8.57
C VAL A 19 40.32 7.98 7.89
N ILE A 20 39.42 8.67 8.60
CA ILE A 20 38.15 9.12 8.05
C ILE A 20 38.35 10.08 6.87
N VAL A 21 39.25 11.05 7.02
CA VAL A 21 39.58 12.01 5.95
C VAL A 21 40.22 11.30 4.76
N LEU A 22 41.14 10.37 4.97
CA LEU A 22 41.76 9.59 3.89
C LEU A 22 40.75 8.71 3.19
N TYR A 23 39.83 8.07 3.93
CA TYR A 23 38.74 7.31 3.34
C TYR A 23 37.83 8.19 2.46
N GLY A 24 37.46 9.37 2.97
CA GLY A 24 36.65 10.35 2.20
C GLY A 24 37.36 10.85 0.94
N LEU A 25 38.66 11.00 0.93
CA LEU A 25 39.43 11.46 -0.23
C LEU A 25 39.68 10.37 -1.29
N PHE A 26 39.78 9.09 -0.88
CA PHE A 26 40.16 8.02 -1.79
C PHE A 26 39.02 7.04 -2.14
N PHE A 27 38.01 6.93 -1.30
CA PHE A 27 36.96 5.92 -1.43
C PHE A 27 35.55 6.47 -1.42
N ALA A 28 35.33 7.75 -1.06
CA ALA A 28 34.00 8.33 -1.18
C ALA A 28 33.61 8.50 -2.67
N PRO A 29 32.42 8.09 -3.09
CA PRO A 29 32.00 8.25 -4.47
C PRO A 29 31.95 9.73 -4.83
N THR A 30 32.42 10.06 -6.01
CA THR A 30 32.39 11.45 -6.52
C THR A 30 30.96 11.87 -6.83
N GLN A 31 30.69 13.20 -6.85
CA GLN A 31 29.36 13.72 -7.26
C GLN A 31 28.96 13.25 -8.67
N GLU A 32 29.94 13.00 -9.54
CA GLU A 32 29.69 12.43 -10.88
C GLU A 32 29.26 10.96 -10.83
N GLU A 33 29.75 10.17 -9.89
CA GLU A 33 29.34 8.78 -9.72
C GLU A 33 27.95 8.69 -9.08
N LEU A 34 27.66 9.55 -8.11
CA LEU A 34 26.32 9.68 -7.52
C LEU A 34 25.28 10.16 -8.54
N SER A 35 25.66 11.08 -9.43
CA SER A 35 24.75 11.51 -10.53
C SER A 35 24.53 10.40 -11.56
N LYS A 36 25.54 9.59 -11.86
CA LYS A 36 25.41 8.44 -12.78
C LYS A 36 24.59 7.29 -12.19
N ILE A 37 24.64 7.09 -10.87
CA ILE A 37 23.77 6.13 -10.19
C ILE A 37 22.31 6.63 -10.24
N ASN A 38 22.09 7.93 -9.97
CA ASN A 38 20.75 8.55 -10.09
C ASN A 38 20.23 8.61 -11.54
N GLU A 39 21.10 8.80 -12.53
CA GLU A 39 20.70 8.76 -13.96
C GLU A 39 20.42 7.34 -14.47
N LYS A 40 21.14 6.33 -13.98
CA LYS A 40 20.81 4.93 -14.28
C LYS A 40 19.46 4.54 -13.70
N GLY A 41 19.17 4.88 -12.46
CA GLY A 41 17.83 4.65 -11.89
C GLY A 41 16.71 5.37 -12.65
N LYS A 42 16.96 6.56 -13.19
CA LYS A 42 15.97 7.31 -14.03
C LYS A 42 15.79 6.74 -15.44
N ASN A 43 16.82 6.13 -16.02
CA ASN A 43 16.75 5.61 -17.40
C ASN A 43 16.19 4.19 -17.50
N GLU A 44 16.24 3.39 -16.43
CA GLU A 44 15.64 2.06 -16.40
C GLU A 44 14.11 2.10 -16.18
N ILE A 45 13.56 3.19 -15.61
CA ILE A 45 12.11 3.36 -15.37
C ILE A 45 11.32 3.66 -16.66
N ASN A 46 11.99 3.96 -17.80
CA ASN A 46 11.32 4.36 -19.05
C ASN A 46 11.14 3.23 -20.08
N GLN A 47 11.37 1.98 -19.75
CA GLN A 47 11.19 0.87 -20.69
C GLN A 47 9.95 0.02 -20.38
N ASN A 48 8.89 0.31 -21.15
CA ASN A 48 7.86 -0.63 -21.59
C ASN A 48 6.99 -1.31 -20.54
N THR A 49 6.30 -0.55 -19.69
CA THR A 49 5.10 -1.08 -19.06
C THR A 49 3.87 -0.49 -19.74
N ASP A 50 3.09 -1.35 -20.41
CA ASP A 50 1.83 -1.00 -21.08
C ASP A 50 0.69 -0.64 -20.10
N ALA A 51 0.91 -0.72 -18.77
CA ALA A 51 -0.09 -0.43 -17.78
C ALA A 51 -0.37 1.09 -17.67
N PRO A 52 -1.65 1.51 -17.66
CA PRO A 52 -2.01 2.92 -17.52
C PRO A 52 -1.80 3.42 -16.09
N ILE A 53 -1.52 4.72 -15.95
CA ILE A 53 -1.49 5.38 -14.63
C ILE A 53 -2.92 5.58 -14.16
N ILE A 54 -3.21 5.21 -12.91
CA ILE A 54 -4.51 5.43 -12.29
C ILE A 54 -4.47 6.82 -11.62
N ASP A 55 -5.18 7.78 -12.21
CA ASP A 55 -5.24 9.16 -11.72
C ASP A 55 -6.65 9.47 -11.20
N GLU A 56 -6.90 9.19 -9.92
CA GLU A 56 -8.13 9.59 -9.23
C GLU A 56 -7.85 10.73 -8.25
N LYS A 57 -8.37 11.92 -8.56
CA LYS A 57 -8.30 13.09 -7.69
C LYS A 57 -9.58 13.19 -6.87
N ILE A 58 -9.50 12.96 -5.56
CA ILE A 58 -10.63 13.12 -4.64
C ILE A 58 -10.38 14.34 -3.76
N GLU A 59 -11.13 15.43 -3.97
CA GLU A 59 -11.22 16.53 -3.00
C GLU A 59 -12.41 16.28 -2.07
N VAL A 60 -12.15 15.98 -0.81
CA VAL A 60 -13.21 15.67 0.17
C VAL A 60 -13.05 16.52 1.43
N LYS A 61 -14.15 17.16 1.85
CA LYS A 61 -14.24 17.78 3.17
C LYS A 61 -14.30 16.66 4.21
N ALA A 62 -13.35 16.63 5.13
CA ALA A 62 -13.22 15.56 6.12
C ALA A 62 -14.48 15.42 6.99
N VAL A 63 -14.95 14.18 7.14
CA VAL A 63 -16.10 13.81 7.98
C VAL A 63 -15.67 12.82 9.06
N THR A 64 -16.54 12.58 10.05
CA THR A 64 -16.27 11.53 11.06
C THR A 64 -16.39 10.15 10.41
N ARG A 65 -15.74 9.13 11.01
CA ARG A 65 -15.85 7.74 10.53
C ARG A 65 -17.31 7.26 10.56
N GLU A 66 -18.03 7.55 11.66
CA GLU A 66 -19.42 7.17 11.85
C GLU A 66 -20.34 7.75 10.77
N ASP A 67 -20.09 8.99 10.36
CA ASP A 67 -20.86 9.62 9.29
C ASP A 67 -20.46 9.09 7.92
N ALA A 68 -19.17 8.78 7.72
CA ALA A 68 -18.68 8.22 6.47
C ALA A 68 -19.29 6.84 6.18
N ILE A 69 -19.29 5.92 7.16
CA ILE A 69 -19.80 4.55 6.97
C ILE A 69 -21.34 4.48 6.84
N LYS A 70 -22.07 5.54 7.19
CA LYS A 70 -23.52 5.61 7.02
C LYS A 70 -23.96 6.07 5.63
N LYS A 71 -23.05 6.58 4.80
CA LYS A 71 -23.37 7.21 3.52
C LYS A 71 -23.75 6.23 2.42
N ASP A 72 -23.33 4.97 2.53
CA ASP A 72 -23.52 3.96 1.50
C ASP A 72 -23.95 2.61 2.08
N ASN A 73 -24.42 1.72 1.20
CA ASN A 73 -24.68 0.34 1.57
C ASN A 73 -23.36 -0.42 1.72
N ARG A 74 -23.30 -1.30 2.72
CA ARG A 74 -22.05 -1.97 3.09
C ARG A 74 -22.23 -3.47 3.30
N ILE A 75 -21.20 -4.22 3.02
CA ILE A 75 -21.05 -5.61 3.40
C ILE A 75 -20.37 -5.65 4.76
N ILE A 76 -20.99 -6.25 5.75
CA ILE A 76 -20.40 -6.40 7.08
C ILE A 76 -19.55 -7.66 7.11
N PHE A 77 -18.34 -7.56 7.67
CA PHE A 77 -17.49 -8.72 7.93
C PHE A 77 -17.11 -8.84 9.40
N GLU A 78 -16.98 -10.08 9.84
CA GLU A 78 -16.54 -10.38 11.20
C GLU A 78 -15.98 -11.81 11.30
N ASN A 79 -14.86 -11.92 12.03
CA ASN A 79 -14.32 -13.19 12.54
C ASN A 79 -13.87 -13.01 14.01
N SER A 80 -13.04 -13.91 14.54
CA SER A 80 -12.56 -13.85 15.93
C SER A 80 -11.63 -12.67 16.20
N PHE A 81 -10.94 -12.13 15.20
CA PHE A 81 -9.87 -11.15 15.33
C PHE A 81 -10.22 -9.76 14.80
N ILE A 82 -11.04 -9.70 13.76
CA ILE A 82 -11.40 -8.45 13.07
C ILE A 82 -12.90 -8.32 12.90
N LYS A 83 -13.37 -7.09 12.83
CA LYS A 83 -14.71 -6.72 12.37
C LYS A 83 -14.63 -5.43 11.57
N GLY A 84 -15.59 -5.21 10.70
CA GLY A 84 -15.65 -4.01 9.87
C GLY A 84 -16.64 -4.13 8.74
N SER A 85 -16.40 -3.33 7.70
CA SER A 85 -17.30 -3.33 6.55
C SER A 85 -16.60 -2.93 5.25
N ILE A 86 -17.21 -3.34 4.14
CA ILE A 86 -16.80 -3.03 2.77
C ILE A 86 -17.84 -2.09 2.19
N SER A 87 -17.41 -0.95 1.67
CA SER A 87 -18.28 -0.02 0.96
C SER A 87 -18.77 -0.61 -0.37
N LEU A 88 -20.04 -0.49 -0.70
CA LEU A 88 -20.53 -0.79 -2.04
C LEU A 88 -20.32 0.38 -3.01
N LEU A 89 -20.00 1.57 -2.52
CA LEU A 89 -19.52 2.68 -3.34
C LEU A 89 -18.02 2.54 -3.52
N GLY A 90 -17.57 2.25 -4.75
CA GLY A 90 -16.18 1.96 -5.09
C GLY A 90 -15.68 0.56 -4.72
N GLY A 91 -16.37 -0.15 -3.83
CA GLY A 91 -16.01 -1.52 -3.41
C GLY A 91 -14.76 -1.57 -2.52
N ALA A 92 -14.52 -0.53 -1.71
CA ALA A 92 -13.36 -0.41 -0.84
C ALA A 92 -13.51 -1.20 0.47
N ILE A 93 -12.44 -1.81 0.95
CA ILE A 93 -12.31 -2.23 2.36
C ILE A 93 -11.71 -1.02 3.09
N ASP A 94 -12.56 -0.26 3.77
CA ASP A 94 -12.22 1.03 4.36
C ASP A 94 -12.70 1.20 5.80
N ASP A 95 -13.07 0.11 6.44
CA ASP A 95 -13.53 0.07 7.81
C ASP A 95 -13.11 -1.26 8.43
N LEU A 96 -12.05 -1.26 9.25
CA LEU A 96 -11.54 -2.46 9.91
C LEU A 96 -11.04 -2.15 11.31
N GLU A 97 -11.62 -2.84 12.29
CA GLU A 97 -11.24 -2.78 13.71
C GLU A 97 -10.56 -4.10 14.13
N LEU A 98 -9.48 -3.98 14.88
CA LEU A 98 -8.76 -5.09 15.52
C LEU A 98 -9.37 -5.41 16.88
N LYS A 99 -10.11 -6.51 17.02
CA LYS A 99 -10.90 -6.85 18.23
C LYS A 99 -10.07 -7.12 19.47
N ALA A 100 -8.85 -7.63 19.32
CA ALA A 100 -7.97 -7.99 20.42
C ALA A 100 -7.18 -6.81 21.00
N TYR A 101 -7.05 -5.68 20.27
CA TYR A 101 -6.11 -4.62 20.61
C TYR A 101 -6.81 -3.32 20.94
N ASN A 102 -6.39 -2.70 22.03
CA ASN A 102 -6.88 -1.40 22.49
C ASN A 102 -5.91 -0.29 22.05
N LYS A 103 -6.41 0.92 21.80
CA LYS A 103 -5.57 2.08 21.45
C LYS A 103 -4.53 2.40 22.52
N THR A 104 -4.86 2.23 23.78
CA THR A 104 -3.93 2.39 24.91
C THR A 104 -4.22 1.33 25.97
N LEU A 105 -3.26 1.09 26.86
CA LEU A 105 -3.39 0.13 27.96
C LEU A 105 -4.57 0.42 28.91
N LYS A 106 -5.05 1.68 28.97
CA LYS A 106 -6.14 2.11 29.86
C LYS A 106 -7.46 2.36 29.12
N SER A 107 -7.47 2.25 27.80
CA SER A 107 -8.67 2.49 26.99
C SER A 107 -9.35 1.18 26.62
N ASN A 108 -10.67 1.20 26.53
CA ASN A 108 -11.46 0.13 25.90
C ASN A 108 -11.69 0.36 24.41
N GLU A 109 -11.24 1.51 23.88
CA GLU A 109 -11.34 1.84 22.48
C GLU A 109 -10.39 0.97 21.68
N LYS A 110 -10.91 0.30 20.64
CA LYS A 110 -10.14 -0.62 19.80
C LYS A 110 -9.34 0.12 18.75
N ILE A 111 -8.29 -0.55 18.24
CA ILE A 111 -7.52 -0.07 17.11
C ILE A 111 -8.39 -0.13 15.86
N GLN A 112 -8.61 1.04 15.26
CA GLN A 112 -9.23 1.18 13.96
C GLN A 112 -8.11 1.24 12.92
N LEU A 113 -7.86 0.10 12.24
CA LEU A 113 -6.76 -0.02 11.29
C LEU A 113 -7.10 0.66 9.96
N LEU A 114 -8.27 0.36 9.37
CA LEU A 114 -8.72 1.02 8.15
C LEU A 114 -9.84 2.02 8.43
N ASN A 115 -9.82 3.14 7.74
CA ASN A 115 -10.78 4.24 7.84
C ASN A 115 -11.20 4.72 6.46
N PRO A 116 -12.47 5.17 6.27
CA PRO A 116 -12.94 5.70 4.99
C PRO A 116 -12.09 6.85 4.47
N ALA A 117 -11.89 6.89 3.16
CA ALA A 117 -11.08 7.92 2.48
C ALA A 117 -11.55 9.36 2.76
N SER A 118 -12.82 9.56 3.10
CA SER A 118 -13.39 10.86 3.46
C SER A 118 -13.04 11.34 4.86
N THR A 119 -12.34 10.55 5.66
CA THR A 119 -11.83 10.96 6.99
C THR A 119 -10.42 11.54 6.90
N ASN A 120 -10.00 12.31 7.91
CA ASN A 120 -8.64 12.87 7.95
C ASN A 120 -7.55 11.78 7.95
N ASN A 121 -7.82 10.66 8.61
CA ASN A 121 -6.94 9.51 8.72
C ASN A 121 -7.41 8.34 7.82
N GLY A 122 -7.96 8.68 6.64
CA GLY A 122 -8.38 7.70 5.66
C GLY A 122 -7.27 6.70 5.35
N TYR A 123 -7.61 5.41 5.41
CA TYR A 123 -6.72 4.31 5.15
C TYR A 123 -7.53 3.18 4.56
N THR A 124 -7.40 2.97 3.26
CA THR A 124 -8.30 2.11 2.49
C THR A 124 -7.54 1.12 1.64
N PHE A 125 -8.15 -0.04 1.43
CA PHE A 125 -7.72 -1.01 0.45
C PHE A 125 -8.74 -1.11 -0.67
N ASN A 126 -8.28 -1.06 -1.92
CA ASN A 126 -9.09 -1.14 -3.12
C ASN A 126 -8.49 -2.13 -4.12
N THR A 127 -9.34 -2.71 -4.96
CA THR A 127 -8.92 -3.43 -6.16
C THR A 127 -9.68 -2.90 -7.36
N GLY A 128 -9.16 -3.12 -8.57
CA GLY A 128 -9.83 -2.63 -9.77
C GLY A 128 -9.20 -3.16 -11.05
N TRP A 129 -9.53 -2.51 -12.15
CA TRP A 129 -9.01 -2.79 -13.46
C TRP A 129 -8.64 -1.49 -14.16
N ALA A 130 -7.41 -1.41 -14.61
CA ALA A 130 -6.90 -0.31 -15.41
C ALA A 130 -6.88 -0.71 -16.88
N THR A 131 -7.11 0.23 -17.80
CA THR A 131 -7.06 -0.01 -19.25
C THR A 131 -6.74 1.27 -19.99
N ARG A 132 -6.16 1.14 -21.19
CA ARG A 132 -6.02 2.24 -22.15
C ARG A 132 -7.12 2.22 -23.23
N ALA A 133 -7.94 1.17 -23.23
CA ALA A 133 -9.09 1.11 -24.14
C ALA A 133 -10.17 2.10 -23.72
N ASN A 134 -10.97 2.57 -24.66
CA ASN A 134 -12.12 3.44 -24.38
C ASN A 134 -13.31 2.62 -23.88
N ILE A 135 -13.15 2.01 -22.71
CA ILE A 135 -14.19 1.27 -22.00
C ILE A 135 -14.30 1.79 -20.56
N GLU A 136 -15.51 1.80 -20.06
CA GLU A 136 -15.75 2.16 -18.65
C GLU A 136 -15.38 1.00 -17.75
N THR A 137 -14.44 1.26 -16.83
CA THR A 137 -14.07 0.33 -15.75
C THR A 137 -14.60 0.85 -14.41
N PRO A 138 -14.86 -0.04 -13.44
CA PRO A 138 -15.29 0.39 -12.10
C PRO A 138 -14.26 1.33 -11.46
N ASN A 139 -14.75 2.39 -10.82
CA ASN A 139 -13.95 3.41 -10.12
C ASN A 139 -14.52 3.69 -8.72
N SER A 140 -14.01 4.70 -8.04
CA SER A 140 -14.43 5.09 -6.67
C SER A 140 -15.90 5.50 -6.56
N ASN A 141 -16.54 5.89 -7.66
CA ASN A 141 -17.96 6.30 -7.70
C ASN A 141 -18.90 5.17 -8.17
N THR A 142 -18.36 4.03 -8.55
CA THR A 142 -19.15 2.89 -9.00
C THR A 142 -19.91 2.26 -7.85
N ILE A 143 -21.23 2.08 -8.00
CA ILE A 143 -22.05 1.35 -7.04
C ILE A 143 -22.02 -0.13 -7.43
N TRP A 144 -21.53 -0.96 -6.51
CA TRP A 144 -21.48 -2.41 -6.68
C TRP A 144 -22.77 -3.06 -6.21
N GLU A 145 -23.19 -4.07 -6.94
CA GLU A 145 -24.31 -4.93 -6.57
C GLU A 145 -23.82 -6.20 -5.86
N ILE A 146 -24.63 -6.72 -4.92
CA ILE A 146 -24.31 -7.96 -4.19
C ILE A 146 -24.98 -9.13 -4.90
N ASP A 147 -24.22 -10.19 -5.15
CA ASP A 147 -24.73 -11.47 -5.60
C ASP A 147 -24.79 -12.44 -4.40
N GLY A 148 -25.93 -12.46 -3.73
CA GLY A 148 -26.19 -13.34 -2.59
C GLY A 148 -26.23 -12.62 -1.23
N THR A 149 -25.31 -12.97 -0.32
CA THR A 149 -25.31 -12.45 1.05
C THR A 149 -24.52 -11.15 1.20
N ASN A 150 -24.96 -10.29 2.11
CA ASN A 150 -24.26 -9.05 2.51
C ASN A 150 -23.42 -9.23 3.79
N LYS A 151 -23.23 -10.45 4.26
CA LYS A 151 -22.41 -10.76 5.45
C LYS A 151 -21.28 -11.70 5.10
N LEU A 152 -20.05 -11.20 5.22
CA LEU A 152 -18.81 -11.93 4.97
C LEU A 152 -18.30 -12.56 6.28
N THR A 153 -18.08 -13.87 6.26
CA THR A 153 -17.49 -14.63 7.38
C THR A 153 -16.50 -15.65 6.81
N PRO A 154 -15.64 -16.28 7.63
CA PRO A 154 -14.71 -17.30 7.14
C PRO A 154 -15.37 -18.44 6.34
N SER A 155 -16.61 -18.77 6.68
CA SER A 155 -17.38 -19.84 5.99
C SER A 155 -18.28 -19.36 4.87
N LYS A 156 -18.44 -18.02 4.69
CA LYS A 156 -19.38 -17.42 3.73
C LYS A 156 -18.71 -16.25 2.98
N PRO A 157 -18.07 -16.55 1.84
CA PRO A 157 -17.56 -15.49 0.96
C PRO A 157 -18.71 -14.68 0.37
N VAL A 158 -18.40 -13.45 -0.04
CA VAL A 158 -19.36 -12.54 -0.69
C VAL A 158 -18.88 -12.25 -2.09
N LYS A 159 -19.83 -12.25 -3.03
CA LYS A 159 -19.59 -11.83 -4.41
C LYS A 159 -20.29 -10.51 -4.68
N ILE A 160 -19.55 -9.55 -5.25
CA ILE A 160 -20.06 -8.29 -5.76
C ILE A 160 -19.75 -8.16 -7.24
N TYR A 161 -20.59 -7.42 -7.96
CA TYR A 161 -20.42 -7.19 -9.39
C TYR A 161 -20.88 -5.80 -9.82
N TYR A 162 -20.35 -5.39 -10.95
CA TYR A 162 -20.78 -4.22 -11.72
C TYR A 162 -20.79 -4.60 -13.19
N GLU A 163 -21.84 -4.22 -13.93
CA GLU A 163 -21.92 -4.41 -15.38
C GLU A 163 -22.10 -3.04 -16.03
N ASN A 164 -21.20 -2.68 -16.95
CA ASN A 164 -21.28 -1.41 -17.66
C ASN A 164 -22.22 -1.49 -18.88
N ASP A 165 -22.54 -0.33 -19.48
CA ASP A 165 -23.44 -0.23 -20.64
C ASP A 165 -22.94 -0.96 -21.89
N SER A 166 -21.64 -1.30 -21.95
CA SER A 166 -21.05 -2.07 -23.05
C SER A 166 -21.16 -3.58 -22.87
N GLY A 167 -21.83 -4.07 -21.83
CA GLY A 167 -22.01 -5.49 -21.54
C GLY A 167 -20.74 -6.14 -20.97
N ILE A 168 -19.86 -5.37 -20.35
CA ILE A 168 -18.69 -5.88 -19.64
C ILE A 168 -19.03 -5.97 -18.17
N ARG A 169 -18.93 -7.18 -17.60
CA ARG A 169 -19.21 -7.45 -16.20
C ARG A 169 -17.93 -7.69 -15.43
N PHE A 170 -17.76 -6.93 -14.37
CA PHE A 170 -16.67 -7.00 -13.42
C PHE A 170 -17.17 -7.65 -12.13
N GLU A 171 -16.49 -8.67 -11.65
CA GLU A 171 -16.85 -9.39 -10.43
C GLU A 171 -15.71 -9.46 -9.45
N ARG A 172 -16.02 -9.39 -8.17
CA ARG A 172 -15.09 -9.66 -7.06
C ARG A 172 -15.70 -10.70 -6.15
N LEU A 173 -15.01 -11.84 -5.98
CA LEU A 173 -15.31 -12.80 -4.91
C LEU A 173 -14.37 -12.50 -3.75
N ILE A 174 -14.92 -12.12 -2.61
CA ILE A 174 -14.20 -11.71 -1.41
C ILE A 174 -14.41 -12.77 -0.33
N SER A 175 -13.34 -13.27 0.24
CA SER A 175 -13.33 -14.18 1.39
C SER A 175 -12.37 -13.69 2.47
N ILE A 176 -12.62 -14.09 3.72
CA ILE A 176 -11.71 -13.88 4.85
C ILE A 176 -11.39 -15.22 5.49
N ASP A 177 -10.19 -15.34 6.05
CA ASP A 177 -9.82 -16.49 6.88
C ASP A 177 -10.27 -16.30 8.34
N GLU A 178 -9.86 -17.22 9.20
CA GLU A 178 -10.14 -17.14 10.65
C GLU A 178 -9.32 -16.06 11.37
N LYS A 179 -8.37 -15.40 10.70
CA LYS A 179 -7.46 -14.40 11.28
C LYS A 179 -7.58 -13.06 10.58
N TYR A 180 -6.64 -12.75 9.66
CA TYR A 180 -6.47 -11.40 9.11
C TYR A 180 -6.42 -11.36 7.59
N LEU A 181 -6.43 -12.53 6.90
CA LEU A 181 -6.24 -12.58 5.47
C LEU A 181 -7.57 -12.39 4.73
N PHE A 182 -7.61 -11.39 3.85
CA PHE A 182 -8.61 -11.25 2.81
C PHE A 182 -8.07 -11.85 1.52
N SER A 183 -8.88 -12.67 0.85
CA SER A 183 -8.60 -13.16 -0.50
C SER A 183 -9.62 -12.58 -1.47
N ILE A 184 -9.15 -11.93 -2.53
CA ILE A 184 -10.00 -11.27 -3.51
C ILE A 184 -9.70 -11.84 -4.89
N LYS A 185 -10.67 -12.55 -5.46
CA LYS A 185 -10.61 -13.01 -6.84
C LYS A 185 -11.37 -12.03 -7.72
N GLN A 186 -10.65 -11.41 -8.66
CA GLN A 186 -11.20 -10.52 -9.67
C GLN A 186 -11.49 -11.31 -10.95
N THR A 187 -12.68 -11.12 -11.52
CA THR A 187 -13.11 -11.76 -12.77
C THR A 187 -13.72 -10.70 -13.68
N LEU A 188 -13.36 -10.73 -14.96
CA LEU A 188 -13.96 -9.91 -16.00
C LEU A 188 -14.65 -10.83 -17.00
N ILE A 189 -15.92 -10.56 -17.29
CA ILE A 189 -16.73 -11.25 -18.29
C ILE A 189 -17.06 -10.27 -19.40
N ASN A 190 -16.46 -10.46 -20.56
CA ASN A 190 -16.69 -9.61 -21.72
C ASN A 190 -17.77 -10.25 -22.62
N LYS A 191 -18.93 -9.61 -22.69
CA LYS A 191 -20.04 -9.99 -23.59
C LYS A 191 -20.10 -9.11 -24.86
N SER A 192 -19.17 -8.12 -24.95
CA SER A 192 -19.05 -7.28 -26.16
C SER A 192 -18.35 -8.02 -27.30
N GLN A 193 -18.33 -7.41 -28.49
CA GLN A 193 -17.61 -7.94 -29.65
C GLN A 193 -16.14 -7.48 -29.68
N ASP A 194 -15.76 -6.54 -28.81
CA ASP A 194 -14.43 -5.91 -28.82
C ASP A 194 -13.43 -6.71 -28.00
N THR A 195 -12.18 -6.69 -28.43
CA THR A 195 -11.03 -7.24 -27.69
C THR A 195 -10.19 -6.09 -27.14
N PHE A 196 -9.85 -6.13 -25.85
CA PHE A 196 -9.07 -5.09 -25.19
C PHE A 196 -8.18 -5.68 -24.09
N LYS A 197 -7.12 -4.94 -23.74
CA LYS A 197 -6.27 -5.27 -22.61
C LYS A 197 -6.78 -4.59 -21.34
N VAL A 198 -6.81 -5.33 -20.23
CA VAL A 198 -7.01 -4.81 -18.88
C VAL A 198 -5.91 -5.31 -17.96
N TYR A 199 -5.62 -4.50 -16.96
CA TYR A 199 -4.62 -4.77 -15.93
C TYR A 199 -5.35 -4.74 -14.60
N PRO A 200 -5.56 -5.89 -13.94
CA PRO A 200 -6.09 -5.88 -12.58
C PRO A 200 -5.05 -5.23 -11.65
N PHE A 201 -5.55 -4.50 -10.67
CA PHE A 201 -4.69 -3.88 -9.67
C PHE A 201 -5.27 -4.03 -8.27
N ALA A 202 -4.40 -3.93 -7.27
CA ALA A 202 -4.74 -3.72 -5.88
C ALA A 202 -3.99 -2.47 -5.36
N ARG A 203 -4.64 -1.73 -4.47
CA ARG A 203 -4.13 -0.45 -3.97
C ARG A 203 -4.41 -0.27 -2.49
N ILE A 204 -3.40 0.18 -1.77
CA ILE A 204 -3.55 0.73 -0.43
C ILE A 204 -3.38 2.24 -0.53
N ASN A 205 -4.37 3.00 -0.04
CA ASN A 205 -4.33 4.46 0.02
C ASN A 205 -4.33 4.91 1.47
N ARG A 206 -3.53 5.93 1.79
CA ARG A 206 -3.46 6.55 3.10
C ARG A 206 -3.42 8.07 3.00
N ASN A 207 -4.30 8.75 3.76
CA ASN A 207 -4.42 10.22 3.72
C ASN A 207 -3.37 10.94 4.56
N SER A 208 -2.82 10.27 5.58
CA SER A 208 -1.88 10.87 6.53
C SER A 208 -0.83 9.88 6.98
N LEU A 209 0.29 10.37 7.46
CA LEU A 209 1.26 9.56 8.20
C LEU A 209 0.64 8.97 9.46
N PRO A 210 1.19 7.87 10.00
CA PRO A 210 0.86 7.39 11.33
C PRO A 210 1.03 8.52 12.37
N SER A 211 0.08 8.65 13.28
CA SER A 211 0.14 9.68 14.34
C SER A 211 1.17 9.36 15.43
N ASP A 212 1.65 8.13 15.48
CA ASP A 212 2.60 7.58 16.45
C ASP A 212 3.95 7.20 15.83
N LEU A 213 4.27 7.79 14.68
CA LEU A 213 5.58 7.66 14.01
C LEU A 213 6.69 8.06 14.98
N THR A 214 7.72 7.24 15.09
CA THR A 214 8.75 7.42 16.12
C THR A 214 10.11 7.83 15.58
N ASP A 215 10.39 7.70 14.29
CA ASP A 215 11.72 7.88 13.67
C ASP A 215 12.85 7.14 14.44
N PHE A 216 12.51 5.99 15.01
CA PHE A 216 13.46 5.25 15.82
C PHE A 216 14.23 4.29 14.93
N TYR A 217 15.50 4.57 14.71
CA TYR A 217 16.39 3.91 13.74
C TYR A 217 16.47 2.36 13.80
N ILE A 218 15.97 1.71 14.86
CA ILE A 218 15.92 0.25 14.97
C ILE A 218 14.60 -0.33 14.42
N LEU A 219 13.58 0.51 14.24
CA LEU A 219 12.26 0.09 13.82
C LEU A 219 11.94 0.72 12.45
N HIS A 220 11.83 -0.09 11.42
CA HIS A 220 11.38 0.40 10.12
C HIS A 220 9.88 0.71 10.15
N GLU A 221 9.54 1.97 9.90
CA GLU A 221 8.17 2.48 9.74
C GLU A 221 8.06 3.07 8.33
N GLY A 222 7.46 2.34 7.40
CA GLY A 222 7.48 2.70 5.98
C GLY A 222 6.93 1.58 5.09
N TYR A 223 7.57 1.44 3.94
CA TYR A 223 7.20 0.45 2.95
C TYR A 223 8.31 -0.59 2.79
N THR A 224 7.93 -1.85 2.64
CA THR A 224 8.87 -2.93 2.33
C THR A 224 8.39 -3.66 1.08
N PHE A 225 9.24 -3.70 0.07
CA PHE A 225 9.05 -4.48 -1.14
C PHE A 225 9.88 -5.76 -1.02
N ILE A 226 9.23 -6.90 -1.12
CA ILE A 226 9.91 -8.19 -1.22
C ILE A 226 9.61 -8.74 -2.60
N THR A 227 10.63 -8.94 -3.43
CA THR A 227 10.52 -9.49 -4.80
C THR A 227 11.58 -10.58 -4.99
N GLY A 228 11.15 -11.84 -5.05
CA GLY A 228 12.06 -12.97 -5.03
C GLY A 228 12.89 -13.00 -3.74
N GLU A 229 14.21 -12.86 -3.86
CA GLU A 229 15.16 -12.80 -2.74
C GLU A 229 15.53 -11.37 -2.34
N ASN A 230 15.06 -10.36 -3.07
CA ASN A 230 15.37 -8.97 -2.80
C ASN A 230 14.39 -8.37 -1.79
N ILE A 231 14.92 -7.61 -0.84
CA ILE A 231 14.16 -6.82 0.13
C ILE A 231 14.62 -5.37 -0.03
N GLU A 232 13.66 -4.47 -0.23
CA GLU A 232 13.87 -3.04 -0.32
C GLU A 232 12.97 -2.35 0.69
N GLU A 233 13.56 -1.56 1.58
CA GLU A 233 12.87 -0.78 2.60
C GLU A 233 12.91 0.69 2.20
N VAL A 234 11.78 1.38 2.31
CA VAL A 234 11.60 2.78 1.94
C VAL A 234 10.87 3.48 3.08
N ASP A 235 11.51 4.47 3.67
CA ASP A 235 10.93 5.26 4.75
C ASP A 235 9.82 6.20 4.21
N TYR A 236 8.91 6.63 5.09
CA TYR A 236 7.77 7.45 4.69
C TYR A 236 8.15 8.79 4.07
N ASP A 237 9.26 9.40 4.47
CA ASP A 237 9.78 10.68 3.96
C ASP A 237 10.44 10.54 2.59
N GLU A 238 11.09 9.42 2.30
CA GLU A 238 11.74 9.17 1.01
C GLU A 238 10.74 9.16 -0.16
N VAL A 239 9.49 8.78 0.10
CA VAL A 239 8.42 8.70 -0.91
C VAL A 239 7.98 10.08 -1.40
N GLU A 240 8.18 11.13 -0.59
CA GLU A 240 7.80 12.51 -0.99
C GLU A 240 8.67 13.01 -2.14
N GLU A 241 9.90 12.55 -2.22
CA GLU A 241 10.91 13.01 -3.19
C GLU A 241 11.07 12.05 -4.37
N ASN A 242 10.77 10.78 -4.20
CA ASN A 242 11.09 9.73 -5.16
C ASN A 242 9.87 8.84 -5.49
N LYS A 243 9.89 8.29 -6.70
CA LYS A 243 9.00 7.21 -7.11
C LYS A 243 9.75 5.90 -7.00
N PHE A 244 9.08 4.91 -6.44
CA PHE A 244 9.62 3.56 -6.32
C PHE A 244 8.79 2.61 -7.17
N SER A 245 9.46 1.75 -7.91
CA SER A 245 8.81 0.73 -8.72
C SER A 245 9.69 -0.52 -8.77
N THR A 246 9.11 -1.67 -8.53
CA THR A 246 9.81 -2.96 -8.64
C THR A 246 8.91 -4.01 -9.26
N GLU A 247 9.50 -4.92 -10.02
CA GLU A 247 8.80 -5.99 -10.73
C GLU A 247 9.23 -7.34 -10.20
N GLY A 248 8.33 -8.32 -10.26
CA GLY A 248 8.61 -9.68 -9.84
C GLY A 248 7.53 -10.66 -10.26
N SER A 249 7.75 -11.92 -9.92
CA SER A 249 6.74 -12.99 -10.04
C SER A 249 6.44 -13.67 -8.72
N THR A 250 7.24 -13.41 -7.69
CA THR A 250 7.02 -13.81 -6.29
C THR A 250 7.33 -12.64 -5.40
N GLY A 251 6.50 -12.39 -4.39
CA GLY A 251 6.78 -11.29 -3.48
C GLY A 251 5.58 -10.82 -2.69
N VAL A 252 5.80 -9.77 -1.91
CA VAL A 252 4.79 -9.09 -1.10
C VAL A 252 5.18 -7.63 -0.95
N LEU A 253 4.17 -6.77 -0.91
CA LEU A 253 4.29 -5.35 -0.63
C LEU A 253 3.68 -5.09 0.73
N ILE A 254 4.43 -4.45 1.61
CA ILE A 254 4.07 -4.19 3.01
C ILE A 254 4.09 -2.68 3.25
N GLN A 255 3.07 -2.18 3.93
CA GLN A 255 3.07 -0.86 4.56
C GLN A 255 3.04 -1.07 6.06
N GLY A 256 4.13 -0.72 6.74
CA GLY A 256 4.37 -0.93 8.16
C GLY A 256 4.28 0.35 8.96
N ASP A 257 3.56 0.30 10.08
CA ASP A 257 3.58 1.28 11.15
C ASP A 257 4.28 0.65 12.36
N LYS A 258 4.44 1.40 13.43
CA LYS A 258 5.10 0.95 14.65
C LYS A 258 4.64 -0.41 15.19
N TYR A 259 3.35 -0.72 15.10
CA TYR A 259 2.76 -1.94 15.68
C TYR A 259 1.92 -2.73 14.68
N TRP A 260 1.56 -2.12 13.55
CA TRP A 260 0.59 -2.64 12.59
C TRP A 260 1.17 -2.62 11.20
N MET A 261 0.75 -3.56 10.37
CA MET A 261 1.04 -3.53 8.97
C MET A 261 -0.17 -3.95 8.14
N THR A 262 -0.21 -3.45 6.91
CA THR A 262 -1.05 -3.97 5.85
C THR A 262 -0.16 -4.48 4.72
N SER A 263 -0.61 -5.49 4.00
CA SER A 263 0.17 -6.05 2.91
C SER A 263 -0.68 -6.41 1.71
N ILE A 264 -0.08 -6.34 0.52
CA ILE A 264 -0.62 -6.86 -0.71
C ILE A 264 0.23 -8.03 -1.15
N ILE A 265 -0.40 -9.20 -1.29
CA ILE A 265 0.24 -10.42 -1.73
C ILE A 265 -0.38 -10.78 -3.08
N PRO A 266 0.35 -10.59 -4.21
CA PRO A 266 -0.13 -11.01 -5.53
C PRO A 266 -0.20 -12.53 -5.65
N GLU A 267 -0.87 -13.02 -6.69
CA GLU A 267 -0.81 -14.44 -7.06
C GLU A 267 0.63 -14.80 -7.42
N GLN A 268 1.25 -15.66 -6.62
CA GLN A 268 2.65 -16.05 -6.80
C GLN A 268 2.85 -16.85 -8.08
N GLY A 269 3.96 -16.61 -8.78
CA GLY A 269 4.29 -17.22 -10.06
C GLY A 269 3.71 -16.47 -11.28
N ARG A 270 3.04 -15.33 -11.09
CA ARG A 270 2.63 -14.41 -12.14
C ARG A 270 3.41 -13.10 -12.05
N ASN A 271 3.72 -12.51 -13.20
CA ASN A 271 4.41 -11.23 -13.23
C ASN A 271 3.52 -10.14 -12.65
N PHE A 272 4.10 -9.31 -11.79
CA PHE A 272 3.46 -8.14 -11.20
C PHE A 272 4.44 -6.98 -11.14
N ARG A 273 3.92 -5.79 -10.92
CA ARG A 273 4.68 -4.58 -10.62
C ARG A 273 4.11 -3.91 -9.36
N PHE A 274 4.98 -3.60 -8.43
CA PHE A 274 4.68 -2.73 -7.31
C PHE A 274 5.10 -1.30 -7.63
N ASP A 275 4.21 -0.37 -7.44
CA ASP A 275 4.47 1.06 -7.59
C ASP A 275 4.13 1.77 -6.27
N LEU A 276 4.97 2.72 -5.88
CA LEU A 276 4.75 3.61 -4.76
C LEU A 276 4.86 5.04 -5.26
N ASP A 277 3.81 5.82 -5.11
CA ASP A 277 3.72 7.20 -5.58
C ASP A 277 3.13 8.11 -4.49
N TYR A 278 3.72 9.29 -4.31
CA TYR A 278 3.23 10.34 -3.42
C TYR A 278 2.50 11.41 -4.23
N LYS A 279 1.17 11.46 -4.09
CA LYS A 279 0.36 12.47 -4.76
C LYS A 279 -0.41 13.30 -3.73
N ASN A 280 -0.02 14.56 -3.53
CA ASN A 280 -0.80 15.61 -2.83
C ASN A 280 -1.53 15.16 -1.55
N LYS A 281 -0.85 14.54 -0.60
CA LYS A 281 -1.36 13.93 0.65
C LYS A 281 -1.85 12.48 0.55
N TYR A 282 -1.98 11.91 -0.65
CA TYR A 282 -2.30 10.50 -0.83
C TYR A 282 -1.00 9.74 -1.09
N ARG A 283 -0.86 8.58 -0.46
CA ARG A 283 0.27 7.66 -0.63
C ARG A 283 -0.27 6.33 -1.14
N PRO A 284 -0.63 6.26 -2.43
CA PRO A 284 -1.10 5.00 -3.00
C PRO A 284 0.06 4.02 -3.11
N LEU A 285 -0.24 2.81 -2.73
CA LEU A 285 0.58 1.64 -2.88
C LEU A 285 -0.10 0.76 -3.91
N ASP A 286 0.41 0.73 -5.13
CA ASP A 286 -0.22 0.08 -6.25
C ASP A 286 0.46 -1.25 -6.59
N LEU A 287 -0.34 -2.26 -6.84
CA LEU A 287 0.04 -3.52 -7.45
C LEU A 287 -0.68 -3.65 -8.79
N PHE A 288 0.05 -3.82 -9.87
CA PHE A 288 -0.47 -4.21 -11.19
C PHE A 288 -0.14 -5.68 -11.47
N LEU A 289 -1.11 -6.41 -11.98
CA LEU A 289 -1.02 -7.83 -12.30
C LEU A 289 -1.15 -8.07 -13.82
#